data_574d0019290e8e51ba1cbf6008104ca7
#
_entry.id   574d0019290e8e51ba1cbf6008104ca7
#
_cell.length_a   1.000
_cell.length_b   1.000
_cell.length_c   1.000
_cell.angle_alpha   90.00
_cell.angle_beta   90.00
_cell.angle_gamma   90.00
#
_symmetry.space_group_name_H-M   'P 1'
#
loop_
_entity.id
_entity.type
_entity.pdbx_description
1 polymer ?
#
loop_
_entity_poly.entity_id
_entity_poly.type
_entity_poly.pdbx_seq_one_letter_code
_entity_poly.pdbx_strand_id
1 'polypeptide(L)'
;MKKIFLFFLLFALCLSLFACAEAKEYRNDYNCAKLLGDASEQLPIELGYKSLGGEHIKYNFDATELDDDHAFLASVSSSDINEFGVFHAPTEDARQRLLELTEKYLDNSLEEKEAFIASYAPEELEKLKNAEARCFGNYVTYAILSKDDKELFFDTVEKLLAK
;
A
#
# COMPACT_ATOMS: atom_id res chain seq x y z
N MET A 1 -15.31 4.24 -51.70
CA MET A 1 -16.33 4.52 -50.67
C MET A 1 -16.54 3.36 -49.70
N LYS A 2 -16.77 2.11 -50.13
CA LYS A 2 -16.97 0.94 -49.23
C LYS A 2 -15.80 0.66 -48.27
N LYS A 3 -14.54 0.86 -48.69
CA LYS A 3 -13.37 0.60 -47.84
C LYS A 3 -13.18 1.66 -46.72
N ILE A 4 -13.58 2.91 -46.97
CA ILE A 4 -13.52 4.00 -45.98
C ILE A 4 -14.60 3.79 -44.92
N PHE A 5 -15.79 3.33 -45.30
CA PHE A 5 -16.88 3.03 -44.40
C PHE A 5 -16.55 1.86 -43.48
N LEU A 6 -15.87 0.84 -43.99
CA LEU A 6 -15.40 -0.30 -43.17
C LEU A 6 -14.34 0.12 -42.16
N PHE A 7 -13.46 1.05 -42.50
CA PHE A 7 -12.42 1.56 -41.59
C PHE A 7 -13.03 2.40 -40.47
N PHE A 8 -14.06 3.21 -40.78
CA PHE A 8 -14.81 3.96 -39.77
C PHE A 8 -15.61 3.04 -38.83
N LEU A 9 -16.17 1.96 -39.35
CA LEU A 9 -16.91 0.99 -38.56
C LEU A 9 -15.97 0.22 -37.59
N LEU A 10 -14.78 -0.15 -38.08
CA LEU A 10 -13.75 -0.81 -37.25
C LEU A 10 -13.21 0.12 -36.17
N PHE A 11 -13.02 1.41 -36.49
CA PHE A 11 -12.54 2.41 -35.52
C PHE A 11 -13.60 2.71 -34.44
N ALA A 12 -14.86 2.76 -34.80
CA ALA A 12 -15.99 2.91 -33.89
C ALA A 12 -16.12 1.68 -32.94
N LEU A 13 -15.85 0.48 -33.47
CA LEU A 13 -15.86 -0.76 -32.66
C LEU A 13 -14.70 -0.82 -31.68
N CYS A 14 -13.52 -0.29 -32.03
CA CYS A 14 -12.38 -0.20 -31.12
C CYS A 14 -12.62 0.81 -30.00
N LEU A 15 -13.35 1.88 -30.23
CA LEU A 15 -13.72 2.87 -29.23
C LEU A 15 -14.73 2.34 -28.17
N SER A 16 -15.57 1.37 -28.56
CA SER A 16 -16.54 0.76 -27.65
C SER A 16 -15.93 -0.32 -26.73
N LEU A 17 -14.68 -0.75 -26.98
CA LEU A 17 -13.95 -1.69 -26.13
C LEU A 17 -13.19 -1.01 -25.00
N PHE A 18 -13.11 0.33 -24.96
CA PHE A 18 -12.84 1.08 -23.74
C PHE A 18 -14.14 1.20 -22.92
N ALA A 19 -14.87 0.08 -22.79
CA ALA A 19 -15.94 -0.02 -21.82
C ALA A 19 -15.32 0.24 -20.46
N CYS A 20 -15.79 1.27 -19.77
CA CYS A 20 -15.51 1.63 -18.39
C CYS A 20 -15.31 0.36 -17.57
N ALA A 21 -14.08 0.07 -17.17
CA ALA A 21 -13.90 -0.63 -15.92
C ALA A 21 -14.62 0.27 -14.90
N GLU A 22 -15.72 -0.17 -14.32
CA GLU A 22 -16.38 0.56 -13.27
C GLU A 22 -15.29 0.91 -12.24
N ALA A 23 -15.07 2.21 -12.05
CA ALA A 23 -14.10 2.65 -11.06
C ALA A 23 -14.57 2.08 -9.72
N LYS A 24 -13.76 1.21 -9.11
CA LYS A 24 -14.11 0.62 -7.83
C LYS A 24 -14.40 1.74 -6.84
N GLU A 25 -15.56 1.71 -6.22
CA GLU A 25 -15.90 2.64 -5.17
C GLU A 25 -15.41 2.11 -3.82
N TYR A 26 -14.73 2.97 -3.08
CA TYR A 26 -14.25 2.65 -1.74
C TYR A 26 -14.96 3.48 -0.69
N ARG A 27 -15.18 2.89 0.47
CA ARG A 27 -15.65 3.61 1.65
C ARG A 27 -14.53 4.52 2.19
N ASN A 28 -14.96 5.59 2.90
CA ASN A 28 -14.03 6.62 3.42
C ASN A 28 -14.20 6.85 4.93
N ASP A 29 -14.82 5.90 5.61
CA ASP A 29 -15.22 6.01 7.01
C ASP A 29 -14.63 4.89 7.89
N TYR A 30 -13.62 4.18 7.39
CA TYR A 30 -12.96 3.11 8.13
C TYR A 30 -11.77 3.68 8.90
N ASN A 31 -11.78 3.60 10.22
CA ASN A 31 -10.64 4.02 11.04
C ASN A 31 -9.40 3.18 10.73
N CYS A 32 -8.25 3.84 10.56
CA CYS A 32 -7.00 3.18 10.16
C CYS A 32 -6.53 2.10 11.12
N ALA A 33 -6.63 2.32 12.43
CA ALA A 33 -6.20 1.33 13.42
C ALA A 33 -7.08 0.07 13.34
N LYS A 34 -8.40 0.25 13.13
CA LYS A 34 -9.33 -0.88 12.96
C LYS A 34 -9.09 -1.58 11.63
N LEU A 35 -8.92 -0.85 10.53
CA LEU A 35 -8.64 -1.41 9.21
C LEU A 35 -7.36 -2.27 9.23
N LEU A 36 -6.30 -1.73 9.83
CA LEU A 36 -5.02 -2.42 9.94
C LEU A 36 -5.12 -3.66 10.84
N GLY A 37 -5.86 -3.56 11.95
CA GLY A 37 -6.14 -4.69 12.84
C GLY A 37 -6.87 -5.81 12.10
N ASP A 38 -8.01 -5.50 11.47
CA ASP A 38 -8.82 -6.48 10.74
C ASP A 38 -8.03 -7.11 9.55
N ALA A 39 -7.17 -6.33 8.88
CA ALA A 39 -6.32 -6.85 7.82
C ALA A 39 -5.20 -7.76 8.36
N SER A 40 -4.60 -7.41 9.49
CA SER A 40 -3.52 -8.20 10.11
C SER A 40 -3.97 -9.55 10.62
N GLU A 41 -5.24 -9.70 11.02
CA GLU A 41 -5.81 -10.98 11.47
C GLU A 41 -5.84 -12.05 10.36
N GLN A 42 -5.77 -11.64 9.10
CA GLN A 42 -5.77 -12.55 7.95
C GLN A 42 -4.35 -12.99 7.55
N LEU A 43 -3.33 -12.34 8.07
CA LEU A 43 -1.95 -12.69 7.77
C LEU A 43 -1.53 -13.93 8.58
N PRO A 44 -0.82 -14.91 7.99
CA PRO A 44 -0.39 -16.13 8.67
C PRO A 44 0.81 -15.87 9.58
N ILE A 45 0.69 -14.92 10.50
CA ILE A 45 1.83 -14.42 11.26
C ILE A 45 1.88 -15.06 12.64
N GLU A 46 2.85 -15.95 12.81
CA GLU A 46 3.16 -16.59 14.09
C GLU A 46 3.81 -15.64 15.11
N LEU A 47 4.36 -14.53 14.63
CA LEU A 47 5.08 -13.55 15.45
C LEU A 47 4.17 -12.36 15.71
N GLY A 48 4.08 -11.96 16.98
CA GLY A 48 3.28 -10.79 17.37
C GLY A 48 3.78 -9.51 16.70
N TYR A 49 2.84 -8.56 16.48
CA TYR A 49 3.16 -7.20 16.05
C TYR A 49 3.08 -6.22 17.19
N LYS A 50 3.85 -5.15 17.07
CA LYS A 50 3.76 -3.96 17.91
C LYS A 50 3.32 -2.78 17.06
N SER A 51 2.46 -1.94 17.63
CA SER A 51 2.15 -0.64 17.04
C SER A 51 3.38 0.26 17.06
N LEU A 52 3.65 0.93 15.93
CA LEU A 52 4.64 1.98 15.86
C LEU A 52 3.99 3.32 16.23
N GLY A 53 4.60 4.04 17.16
CA GLY A 53 4.06 5.30 17.67
C GLY A 53 4.38 6.52 16.81
N GLY A 54 3.91 7.70 17.26
CA GLY A 54 4.08 8.98 16.58
C GLY A 54 5.52 9.39 16.25
N GLU A 55 6.52 8.86 16.98
CA GLU A 55 7.93 9.07 16.65
C GLU A 55 8.32 8.40 15.32
N HIS A 56 7.77 7.22 15.03
CA HIS A 56 7.98 6.55 13.73
C HIS A 56 7.55 7.45 12.58
N ILE A 57 6.38 8.07 12.70
CA ILE A 57 5.85 9.01 11.71
C ILE A 57 6.76 10.21 11.57
N LYS A 58 7.10 10.84 12.70
CA LYS A 58 7.90 12.07 12.74
C LYS A 58 9.26 11.91 12.08
N TYR A 59 9.91 10.76 12.26
CA TYR A 59 11.24 10.53 11.74
C TYR A 59 11.27 10.00 10.30
N ASN A 60 10.22 9.29 9.88
CA ASN A 60 10.24 8.56 8.62
C ASN A 60 9.38 9.21 7.53
N PHE A 61 8.33 9.96 7.89
CA PHE A 61 7.35 10.45 6.92
C PHE A 61 7.26 11.98 6.78
N ASP A 62 8.09 12.76 7.51
CA ASP A 62 8.02 14.25 7.51
C ASP A 62 6.57 14.77 7.66
N ALA A 63 5.88 14.25 8.67
CA ALA A 63 4.44 14.16 8.76
C ALA A 63 3.72 15.43 9.22
N THR A 64 4.09 16.60 8.74
CA THR A 64 3.35 17.83 9.00
C THR A 64 2.00 17.89 8.26
N GLU A 65 1.75 16.97 7.34
CA GLU A 65 0.56 16.91 6.49
C GLU A 65 -0.31 15.67 6.72
N LEU A 66 0.03 14.83 7.69
CA LEU A 66 -0.78 13.66 8.00
C LEU A 66 -2.03 14.06 8.78
N ASP A 67 -3.16 13.57 8.34
CA ASP A 67 -4.36 13.49 9.16
C ASP A 67 -4.06 12.62 10.42
N ASP A 68 -4.76 12.85 11.51
CA ASP A 68 -4.58 12.08 12.76
C ASP A 68 -4.97 10.60 12.63
N ASP A 69 -5.60 10.19 11.51
CA ASP A 69 -6.01 8.81 11.27
C ASP A 69 -4.97 8.04 10.46
N HIS A 70 -4.10 7.36 11.18
CA HIS A 70 -3.07 6.47 10.63
C HIS A 70 -2.76 5.34 11.62
N ALA A 71 -2.23 4.24 11.11
CA ALA A 71 -1.79 3.12 11.93
C ALA A 71 -0.64 2.35 11.28
N PHE A 72 0.27 1.84 12.10
CA PHE A 72 1.44 1.07 11.69
C PHE A 72 1.67 -0.10 12.60
N LEU A 73 2.04 -1.23 12.03
CA LEU A 73 2.47 -2.42 12.74
C LEU A 73 3.83 -2.87 12.25
N ALA A 74 4.69 -3.26 13.16
CA ALA A 74 5.96 -3.90 12.85
C ALA A 74 6.15 -5.15 13.69
N SER A 75 6.95 -6.11 13.20
CA SER A 75 7.31 -7.31 13.95
C SER A 75 7.93 -6.97 15.30
N VAL A 76 7.61 -7.75 16.33
CA VAL A 76 8.28 -7.68 17.65
C VAL A 76 9.63 -8.37 17.62
N SER A 77 9.87 -9.25 16.64
CA SER A 77 11.14 -9.95 16.46
C SER A 77 12.20 -9.05 15.85
N SER A 78 13.40 -9.07 16.39
CA SER A 78 14.54 -8.33 15.83
C SER A 78 15.14 -8.99 14.57
N SER A 79 14.77 -10.23 14.28
CA SER A 79 15.21 -10.97 13.09
C SER A 79 14.21 -10.92 11.93
N ASP A 80 13.10 -10.23 12.09
CA ASP A 80 12.05 -10.11 11.11
C ASP A 80 11.77 -8.61 10.86
N ILE A 81 11.81 -8.20 9.60
CA ILE A 81 11.63 -6.80 9.19
C ILE A 81 10.19 -6.47 8.78
N ASN A 82 9.25 -7.39 9.00
CA ASN A 82 7.87 -7.16 8.64
C ASN A 82 7.34 -5.85 9.21
N GLU A 83 6.84 -5.02 8.34
CA GLU A 83 6.25 -3.72 8.66
C GLU A 83 5.16 -3.40 7.65
N PHE A 84 4.03 -2.88 8.11
CA PHE A 84 2.96 -2.43 7.23
C PHE A 84 2.13 -1.36 7.91
N GLY A 85 1.48 -0.53 7.11
CA GLY A 85 0.75 0.62 7.62
C GLY A 85 -0.33 1.11 6.69
N VAL A 86 -1.17 1.98 7.24
CA VAL A 86 -2.25 2.66 6.54
C VAL A 86 -2.39 4.09 7.02
N PHE A 87 -2.65 4.98 6.07
CA PHE A 87 -2.96 6.39 6.27
C PHE A 87 -4.30 6.71 5.62
N HIS A 88 -5.08 7.57 6.25
CA HIS A 88 -6.22 8.18 5.62
C HIS A 88 -5.85 9.58 5.10
N ALA A 89 -6.20 9.85 3.85
CA ALA A 89 -6.00 11.14 3.22
C ALA A 89 -7.33 11.89 3.09
N PRO A 90 -7.47 13.12 3.59
CA PRO A 90 -8.73 13.85 3.52
C PRO A 90 -9.09 14.31 2.10
N THR A 91 -8.11 14.41 1.21
CA THR A 91 -8.28 14.87 -0.18
C THR A 91 -7.41 14.07 -1.15
N GLU A 92 -7.72 14.16 -2.44
CA GLU A 92 -6.93 13.57 -3.53
C GLU A 92 -5.46 14.08 -3.52
N ASP A 93 -5.28 15.40 -3.34
CA ASP A 93 -3.93 15.99 -3.31
C ASP A 93 -3.14 15.50 -2.08
N ALA A 94 -3.80 15.35 -0.92
CA ALA A 94 -3.17 14.78 0.27
C ALA A 94 -2.79 13.31 0.03
N ARG A 95 -3.67 12.54 -0.62
CA ARG A 95 -3.39 11.14 -0.97
C ARG A 95 -2.15 11.01 -1.86
N GLN A 96 -2.05 11.85 -2.90
CA GLN A 96 -0.92 11.82 -3.80
C GLN A 96 0.40 12.14 -3.05
N ARG A 97 0.40 13.18 -2.21
CA ARG A 97 1.58 13.51 -1.39
C ARG A 97 1.94 12.41 -0.41
N LEU A 98 0.96 11.78 0.25
CA LEU A 98 1.19 10.66 1.15
C LEU A 98 1.76 9.44 0.42
N LEU A 99 1.30 9.14 -0.79
CA LEU A 99 1.86 8.08 -1.60
C LEU A 99 3.34 8.35 -1.90
N GLU A 100 3.67 9.54 -2.39
CA GLU A 100 5.05 9.94 -2.69
C GLU A 100 5.97 9.88 -1.45
N LEU A 101 5.47 10.32 -0.29
CA LEU A 101 6.21 10.21 0.98
C LEU A 101 6.42 8.76 1.41
N THR A 102 5.42 7.92 1.19
CA THR A 102 5.49 6.49 1.53
C THR A 102 6.48 5.76 0.61
N GLU A 103 6.42 6.00 -0.68
CA GLU A 103 7.38 5.46 -1.65
C GLU A 103 8.82 5.88 -1.29
N LYS A 104 9.03 7.16 -1.00
CA LYS A 104 10.33 7.68 -0.54
C LYS A 104 10.81 7.00 0.76
N TYR A 105 9.91 6.76 1.69
CA TYR A 105 10.24 6.02 2.92
C TYR A 105 10.72 4.60 2.61
N LEU A 106 10.04 3.89 1.70
CA LEU A 106 10.44 2.54 1.31
C LEU A 106 11.79 2.53 0.60
N ASP A 107 12.05 3.47 -0.31
CA ASP A 107 13.33 3.63 -1.00
C ASP A 107 14.48 3.92 -0.02
N ASN A 108 14.29 4.88 0.90
CA ASN A 108 15.26 5.19 1.94
C ASN A 108 15.52 3.99 2.85
N SER A 109 14.48 3.24 3.21
CA SER A 109 14.61 2.03 4.04
C SER A 109 15.44 0.95 3.35
N LEU A 110 15.28 0.79 2.04
CA LEU A 110 16.13 -0.12 1.26
C LEU A 110 17.58 0.36 1.26
N GLU A 111 17.83 1.63 0.89
CA GLU A 111 19.18 2.20 0.80
C GLU A 111 19.94 2.10 2.13
N GLU A 112 19.29 2.42 3.24
CA GLU A 112 19.91 2.45 4.57
C GLU A 112 20.13 1.06 5.17
N LYS A 113 19.24 0.10 4.89
CA LYS A 113 19.22 -1.20 5.57
C LYS A 113 19.76 -2.36 4.73
N GLU A 114 19.90 -2.21 3.39
CA GLU A 114 20.25 -3.30 2.49
C GLU A 114 21.53 -4.04 2.92
N ALA A 115 22.61 -3.30 3.14
CA ALA A 115 23.92 -3.90 3.48
C ALA A 115 23.89 -4.62 4.85
N PHE A 116 23.16 -4.08 5.82
CA PHE A 116 23.00 -4.69 7.13
C PHE A 116 22.18 -5.97 7.03
N ILE A 117 21.01 -5.92 6.38
CA ILE A 117 20.10 -7.06 6.24
C ILE A 117 20.76 -8.18 5.42
N ALA A 118 21.43 -7.83 4.32
CA ALA A 118 22.18 -8.82 3.52
C ALA A 118 23.24 -9.59 4.33
N SER A 119 23.76 -8.99 5.39
CA SER A 119 24.81 -9.60 6.23
C SER A 119 24.25 -10.41 7.39
N TYR A 120 23.12 -10.03 7.97
CA TYR A 120 22.60 -10.61 9.21
C TYR A 120 21.32 -11.42 9.04
N ALA A 121 20.51 -11.12 8.04
CA ALA A 121 19.23 -11.79 7.74
C ALA A 121 18.96 -11.75 6.22
N PRO A 122 19.81 -12.40 5.40
CA PRO A 122 19.73 -12.31 3.94
C PRO A 122 18.39 -12.78 3.37
N GLU A 123 17.69 -13.67 4.07
CA GLU A 123 16.34 -14.14 3.73
C GLU A 123 15.28 -13.04 3.81
N GLU A 124 15.52 -12.01 4.63
CA GLU A 124 14.61 -10.88 4.79
C GLU A 124 14.79 -9.82 3.69
N LEU A 125 15.92 -9.83 2.99
CA LEU A 125 16.25 -8.79 2.00
C LEU A 125 15.24 -8.69 0.86
N GLU A 126 14.67 -9.81 0.45
CA GLU A 126 13.64 -9.83 -0.60
C GLU A 126 12.36 -9.13 -0.18
N LYS A 127 11.98 -9.13 1.10
CA LYS A 127 10.84 -8.37 1.61
C LYS A 127 11.05 -6.87 1.43
N LEU A 128 12.27 -6.41 1.76
CA LEU A 128 12.63 -4.99 1.63
C LEU A 128 12.68 -4.54 0.16
N LYS A 129 13.28 -5.35 -0.71
CA LYS A 129 13.35 -5.06 -2.16
C LYS A 129 12.00 -5.07 -2.86
N ASN A 130 11.06 -5.83 -2.33
CA ASN A 130 9.70 -5.94 -2.86
C ASN A 130 8.69 -5.12 -2.05
N ALA A 131 9.15 -4.24 -1.16
CA ALA A 131 8.26 -3.33 -0.44
C ALA A 131 7.48 -2.46 -1.40
N GLU A 132 6.22 -2.18 -1.07
CA GLU A 132 5.30 -1.51 -1.99
C GLU A 132 4.27 -0.66 -1.25
N ALA A 133 3.84 0.43 -1.89
CA ALA A 133 2.72 1.24 -1.46
C ALA A 133 1.58 1.18 -2.47
N ARG A 134 0.32 1.14 -2.00
CA ARG A 134 -0.90 1.14 -2.83
C ARG A 134 -1.94 2.09 -2.28
N CYS A 135 -2.79 2.62 -3.18
CA CYS A 135 -3.93 3.44 -2.81
C CYS A 135 -5.24 2.69 -3.02
N PHE A 136 -6.15 2.81 -2.04
CA PHE A 136 -7.52 2.31 -2.11
C PHE A 136 -8.48 3.44 -1.69
N GLY A 137 -9.10 4.09 -2.67
CA GLY A 137 -9.88 5.32 -2.40
C GLY A 137 -8.99 6.41 -1.79
N ASN A 138 -9.34 6.87 -0.59
CA ASN A 138 -8.58 7.86 0.16
C ASN A 138 -7.53 7.26 1.13
N TYR A 139 -7.31 5.96 1.07
CA TYR A 139 -6.31 5.31 1.92
C TYR A 139 -5.03 5.06 1.14
N VAL A 140 -3.90 5.36 1.75
CA VAL A 140 -2.56 4.96 1.31
C VAL A 140 -2.08 3.85 2.25
N THR A 141 -1.67 2.73 1.70
CA THR A 141 -1.16 1.59 2.47
C THR A 141 0.22 1.22 1.97
N TYR A 142 1.04 0.64 2.83
CA TYR A 142 2.32 0.07 2.44
C TYR A 142 2.59 -1.24 3.18
N ALA A 143 3.47 -2.06 2.60
CA ALA A 143 3.89 -3.30 3.22
C ALA A 143 5.33 -3.67 2.87
N ILE A 144 6.10 -4.00 3.90
CA ILE A 144 7.38 -4.70 3.86
C ILE A 144 7.11 -6.10 4.39
N LEU A 145 6.68 -7.00 3.53
CA LEU A 145 6.24 -8.36 3.83
C LEU A 145 6.79 -9.34 2.78
N SER A 146 6.66 -10.64 3.03
CA SER A 146 6.84 -11.63 1.98
C SER A 146 5.92 -11.33 0.80
N LYS A 147 6.25 -11.80 -0.39
CA LYS A 147 5.43 -11.53 -1.57
C LYS A 147 3.97 -11.97 -1.39
N ASP A 148 3.77 -13.17 -0.85
CA ASP A 148 2.43 -13.74 -0.71
C ASP A 148 1.64 -13.03 0.40
N ASP A 149 2.28 -12.73 1.54
CA ASP A 149 1.65 -11.99 2.64
C ASP A 149 1.32 -10.55 2.23
N LYS A 150 2.18 -9.91 1.43
CA LYS A 150 1.94 -8.57 0.90
C LYS A 150 0.69 -8.52 0.00
N GLU A 151 0.58 -9.45 -0.95
CA GLU A 151 -0.62 -9.53 -1.79
C GLU A 151 -1.87 -9.84 -0.95
N LEU A 152 -1.77 -10.77 0.00
CA LEU A 152 -2.88 -11.07 0.91
C LEU A 152 -3.30 -9.84 1.73
N PHE A 153 -2.33 -9.06 2.22
CA PHE A 153 -2.59 -7.82 2.95
C PHE A 153 -3.35 -6.81 2.07
N PHE A 154 -2.84 -6.49 0.88
CA PHE A 154 -3.48 -5.53 -0.01
C PHE A 154 -4.86 -5.99 -0.49
N ASP A 155 -5.01 -7.26 -0.84
CA ASP A 155 -6.31 -7.84 -1.21
C ASP A 155 -7.32 -7.75 -0.06
N THR A 156 -6.87 -7.95 1.17
CA THR A 156 -7.71 -7.85 2.36
C THR A 156 -8.14 -6.41 2.62
N VAL A 157 -7.20 -5.47 2.57
CA VAL A 157 -7.51 -4.03 2.68
C VAL A 157 -8.49 -3.59 1.60
N GLU A 158 -8.26 -3.99 0.34
CA GLU A 158 -9.17 -3.68 -0.75
C GLU A 158 -10.59 -4.20 -0.49
N LYS A 159 -10.72 -5.45 -0.06
CA LYS A 159 -12.03 -6.05 0.28
C LYS A 159 -12.75 -5.34 1.42
N LEU A 160 -12.00 -4.96 2.46
CA LEU A 160 -12.57 -4.25 3.61
C LEU A 160 -13.05 -2.84 3.25
N LEU A 161 -12.40 -2.19 2.28
CA LEU A 161 -12.74 -0.84 1.81
C LEU A 161 -13.74 -0.82 0.66
N ALA A 162 -13.91 -1.91 -0.10
CA ALA A 162 -14.88 -1.99 -1.20
C ALA A 162 -16.31 -1.75 -0.71
N LYS A 163 -17.11 -0.99 -1.53
CA LYS A 163 -18.55 -0.77 -1.30
C LYS A 163 -19.39 -1.82 -1.99
#